data_250a565e57a579dfa3f90534f158a901
#
_entry.id   250a565e57a579dfa3f90534f158a901
#
_cell.length_a   1.000
_cell.length_b   1.000
_cell.length_c   1.000
_cell.angle_alpha   90.00
_cell.angle_beta   90.00
_cell.angle_gamma   90.00
#
_symmetry.space_group_name_H-M   'P 1'
#
loop_
_entity.id
_entity.type
_entity.pdbx_description
1 polymer ?
#
loop_
_entity_poly.entity_id
_entity_poly.type
_entity_poly.pdbx_seq_one_letter_code
_entity_poly.pdbx_strand_id
1 'polypeptide(L)'
;MGKPTQQSIEIPRLKGGGIQPRVAVHPATVTRFGGEAMWFLLRDPIGWRPNPGDEQQYHPADVPAGFVTDLASVPWYLWNWLPNDGLYLHAAIIHDWLYWDQARARDEADNVLWIDMTDLKVGYLTRQAIYQGVHLRGQGAWDANAALKASGEKRVLKRFPDDPVVSWDEWKKRPDVFA
;
A
#
# COMPACT_ATOMS: atom_id res chain seq x y z
N MET A 1 15.24 33.75 16.66
CA MET A 1 15.18 32.70 15.59
C MET A 1 15.30 31.35 16.27
N GLY A 2 14.18 30.69 16.53
CA GLY A 2 14.14 29.33 17.09
C GLY A 2 14.58 28.32 16.04
N LYS A 3 15.52 27.43 16.40
CA LYS A 3 15.88 26.29 15.57
C LYS A 3 14.64 25.38 15.42
N PRO A 4 14.34 24.88 14.21
CA PRO A 4 13.27 23.90 14.06
C PRO A 4 13.64 22.67 14.90
N THR A 5 12.73 22.28 15.79
CA THR A 5 12.83 21.05 16.57
C THR A 5 12.80 19.89 15.58
N GLN A 6 13.90 19.19 15.46
CA GLN A 6 13.98 17.95 14.68
C GLN A 6 13.08 16.93 15.38
N GLN A 7 11.86 16.76 14.89
CA GLN A 7 11.01 15.66 15.32
C GLN A 7 11.71 14.36 14.92
N SER A 8 12.17 13.64 15.93
CA SER A 8 12.69 12.29 15.75
C SER A 8 11.54 11.41 15.25
N ILE A 9 11.65 10.91 14.03
CA ILE A 9 10.70 9.93 13.50
C ILE A 9 10.92 8.65 14.31
N GLU A 10 9.93 8.28 15.12
CA GLU A 10 9.94 7.01 15.83
C GLU A 10 9.73 5.87 14.82
N ILE A 11 10.79 5.10 14.58
CA ILE A 11 10.70 3.89 13.76
C ILE A 11 10.05 2.79 14.63
N PRO A 12 9.04 2.08 14.11
CA PRO A 12 8.40 0.99 14.84
C PRO A 12 9.43 -0.03 15.31
N ARG A 13 9.49 -0.27 16.63
CA ARG A 13 10.34 -1.31 17.22
C ARG A 13 9.57 -2.61 17.21
N LEU A 14 10.03 -3.57 16.42
CA LEU A 14 9.54 -4.95 16.54
C LEU A 14 9.97 -5.49 17.91
N LYS A 15 9.02 -5.90 18.73
CA LYS A 15 9.31 -6.65 19.94
C LYS A 15 9.90 -7.99 19.52
N GLY A 16 11.17 -8.23 19.88
CA GLY A 16 11.93 -9.38 19.45
C GLY A 16 11.26 -10.72 19.77
N GLY A 17 10.72 -11.33 18.79
CA GLY A 17 10.33 -12.73 18.72
C GLY A 17 10.80 -13.23 17.36
N GLY A 18 11.45 -14.40 17.32
CA GLY A 18 11.99 -14.96 16.07
C GLY A 18 10.93 -14.92 14.99
N ILE A 19 11.35 -14.53 13.78
CA ILE A 19 10.52 -14.44 12.59
C ILE A 19 9.83 -15.80 12.38
N GLN A 20 8.58 -15.91 12.85
CA GLN A 20 7.71 -16.99 12.41
C GLN A 20 7.29 -16.63 10.98
N PRO A 21 7.38 -17.56 10.01
CA PRO A 21 6.90 -17.27 8.66
C PRO A 21 5.41 -16.94 8.79
N ARG A 22 5.08 -15.67 8.58
CA ARG A 22 3.70 -15.23 8.44
C ARG A 22 3.08 -16.02 7.30
N VAL A 23 1.78 -16.28 7.41
CA VAL A 23 0.91 -16.89 6.41
C VAL A 23 1.48 -16.67 5.01
N ALA A 24 1.61 -17.76 4.23
CA ALA A 24 2.25 -17.76 2.94
C ALA A 24 1.85 -16.47 2.17
N VAL A 25 2.79 -15.52 2.10
CA VAL A 25 2.61 -14.31 1.36
C VAL A 25 2.66 -14.73 -0.11
N HIS A 26 1.51 -14.92 -0.71
CA HIS A 26 1.46 -15.13 -2.14
C HIS A 26 1.95 -13.85 -2.80
N PRO A 27 2.85 -13.93 -3.81
CA PRO A 27 3.25 -12.75 -4.57
C PRO A 27 2.01 -12.05 -5.09
N ALA A 28 1.93 -10.73 -4.87
CA ALA A 28 0.81 -9.96 -5.38
C ALA A 28 0.78 -10.02 -6.92
N THR A 29 -0.31 -10.57 -7.46
CA THR A 29 -0.52 -10.63 -8.91
C THR A 29 -1.27 -9.38 -9.36
N VAL A 30 -0.62 -8.53 -10.13
CA VAL A 30 -1.22 -7.30 -10.65
C VAL A 30 -1.23 -7.26 -12.17
N THR A 31 -2.27 -6.63 -12.73
CA THR A 31 -2.35 -6.29 -14.15
C THR A 31 -2.35 -4.78 -14.29
N ARG A 32 -1.51 -4.24 -15.16
CA ARG A 32 -1.48 -2.81 -15.45
C ARG A 32 -2.60 -2.45 -16.41
N PHE A 33 -3.31 -1.35 -16.13
CA PHE A 33 -4.19 -0.70 -17.10
C PHE A 33 -3.39 -0.05 -18.23
N GLY A 34 -4.00 0.09 -19.41
CA GLY A 34 -3.46 0.85 -20.52
C GLY A 34 -3.42 2.37 -20.21
N GLY A 35 -2.88 3.14 -21.16
CA GLY A 35 -2.76 4.59 -21.05
C GLY A 35 -1.46 5.05 -20.37
N GLU A 36 -1.31 6.37 -20.21
CA GLU A 36 -0.10 6.99 -19.68
C GLU A 36 0.01 6.89 -18.15
N ALA A 37 -1.13 7.02 -17.46
CA ALA A 37 -1.16 6.89 -16.01
C ALA A 37 -0.93 5.44 -15.58
N MET A 38 -0.08 5.27 -14.56
CA MET A 38 0.26 3.95 -14.03
C MET A 38 -0.79 3.51 -13.01
N TRP A 39 -1.80 2.77 -13.47
CA TRP A 39 -2.79 2.13 -12.63
C TRP A 39 -2.65 0.61 -12.72
N PHE A 40 -2.84 -0.05 -11.58
CA PHE A 40 -2.70 -1.49 -11.42
C PHE A 40 -3.94 -2.09 -10.78
N LEU A 41 -4.34 -3.25 -11.28
CA LEU A 41 -5.44 -4.04 -10.75
C LEU A 41 -4.88 -5.26 -10.02
N LEU A 42 -5.23 -5.41 -8.75
CA LEU A 42 -4.92 -6.60 -7.97
C LEU A 42 -5.81 -7.76 -8.43
N ARG A 43 -5.20 -8.86 -8.87
CA ARG A 43 -5.93 -10.02 -9.42
C ARG A 43 -6.45 -10.97 -8.35
N ASP A 44 -5.63 -11.21 -7.33
CA ASP A 44 -5.93 -12.12 -6.23
C ASP A 44 -5.93 -11.35 -4.92
N PRO A 45 -6.77 -11.74 -3.94
CA PRO A 45 -6.75 -11.07 -2.64
C PRO A 45 -5.42 -11.31 -1.94
N ILE A 46 -4.94 -10.29 -1.25
CA ILE A 46 -3.75 -10.41 -0.39
C ILE A 46 -4.07 -9.93 1.01
N GLY A 47 -3.26 -10.31 1.98
CA GLY A 47 -3.48 -9.91 3.35
C GLY A 47 -2.19 -9.76 4.13
N TRP A 48 -2.26 -8.94 5.17
CA TRP A 48 -1.22 -8.77 6.16
C TRP A 48 -1.78 -9.07 7.56
N ARG A 49 -0.94 -9.67 8.41
CA ARG A 49 -1.29 -9.99 9.80
C ARG A 49 -0.20 -9.51 10.74
N PRO A 50 -0.54 -8.96 11.93
CA PRO A 50 0.45 -8.63 12.95
C PRO A 50 1.20 -9.87 13.44
N ASN A 51 2.37 -9.66 14.03
CA ASN A 51 3.07 -10.74 14.73
C ASN A 51 2.31 -11.13 16.01
N PRO A 52 2.47 -12.37 16.47
CA PRO A 52 2.00 -12.77 17.79
C PRO A 52 2.54 -11.83 18.88
N GLY A 53 1.62 -11.22 19.62
CA GLY A 53 1.91 -10.23 20.67
C GLY A 53 1.78 -8.77 20.22
N ASP A 54 1.62 -8.49 18.94
CA ASP A 54 1.41 -7.14 18.40
C ASP A 54 -0.06 -6.87 18.01
N GLU A 55 -0.97 -7.84 18.23
CA GLU A 55 -2.39 -7.78 17.82
C GLU A 55 -3.19 -6.69 18.54
N GLN A 56 -2.70 -6.22 19.68
CA GLN A 56 -3.31 -5.09 20.39
C GLN A 56 -2.95 -3.74 19.78
N GLN A 57 -1.83 -3.68 19.06
CA GLN A 57 -1.30 -2.45 18.48
C GLN A 57 -1.62 -2.34 16.98
N TYR A 58 -1.67 -3.46 16.29
CA TYR A 58 -1.88 -3.52 14.83
C TYR A 58 -3.02 -4.46 14.48
N HIS A 59 -3.85 -4.02 13.55
CA HIS A 59 -4.98 -4.81 13.07
C HIS A 59 -4.66 -5.50 11.73
N PRO A 60 -5.23 -6.69 11.48
CA PRO A 60 -5.11 -7.34 10.18
C PRO A 60 -5.57 -6.44 9.03
N ALA A 61 -4.94 -6.57 7.87
CA ALA A 61 -5.37 -5.93 6.64
C ALA A 61 -5.69 -7.00 5.59
N ASP A 62 -6.88 -6.93 5.00
CA ASP A 62 -7.31 -7.80 3.91
C ASP A 62 -7.63 -6.94 2.70
N VAL A 63 -6.86 -7.09 1.63
CA VAL A 63 -7.06 -6.38 0.37
C VAL A 63 -7.83 -7.27 -0.58
N PRO A 64 -9.04 -6.87 -0.99
CA PRO A 64 -9.84 -7.69 -1.89
C PRO A 64 -9.23 -7.75 -3.30
N ALA A 65 -9.46 -8.86 -4.00
CA ALA A 65 -9.26 -8.88 -5.44
C ALA A 65 -10.10 -7.78 -6.09
N GLY A 66 -9.59 -7.19 -7.16
CA GLY A 66 -10.25 -6.07 -7.81
C GLY A 66 -9.84 -4.70 -7.29
N PHE A 67 -9.04 -4.62 -6.23
CA PHE A 67 -8.51 -3.32 -5.78
C PHE A 67 -7.64 -2.68 -6.85
N VAL A 68 -7.88 -1.40 -7.12
CA VAL A 68 -7.15 -0.61 -8.12
C VAL A 68 -6.31 0.45 -7.40
N THR A 69 -5.01 0.44 -7.69
CA THR A 69 -4.03 1.32 -7.08
C THR A 69 -3.08 1.93 -8.11
N ASP A 70 -2.56 3.11 -7.84
CA ASP A 70 -1.51 3.77 -8.60
C ASP A 70 -0.11 3.55 -8.02
N LEU A 71 -0.01 2.79 -6.91
CA LEU A 71 1.23 2.53 -6.18
C LEU A 71 1.98 3.83 -5.79
N ALA A 72 1.23 4.91 -5.54
CA ALA A 72 1.81 6.23 -5.23
C ALA A 72 2.62 6.25 -3.93
N SER A 73 2.44 5.25 -3.06
CA SER A 73 3.24 5.05 -1.84
C SER A 73 4.73 4.83 -2.13
N VAL A 74 5.06 4.36 -3.34
CA VAL A 74 6.45 4.13 -3.75
C VAL A 74 6.90 5.26 -4.66
N PRO A 75 7.79 6.15 -4.22
CA PRO A 75 8.32 7.21 -5.06
C PRO A 75 8.93 6.65 -6.35
N TRP A 76 8.54 7.20 -7.51
CA TRP A 76 8.96 6.72 -8.83
C TRP A 76 10.48 6.60 -9.01
N TYR A 77 11.27 7.45 -8.34
CA TYR A 77 12.74 7.42 -8.39
C TYR A 77 13.36 6.23 -7.65
N LEU A 78 12.58 5.57 -6.78
CA LEU A 78 13.01 4.34 -6.09
C LEU A 78 12.72 3.08 -6.92
N TRP A 79 11.88 3.15 -7.94
CA TRP A 79 11.49 1.99 -8.75
C TRP A 79 12.70 1.28 -9.39
N ASN A 80 13.72 2.05 -9.79
CA ASN A 80 14.95 1.49 -10.36
C ASN A 80 15.89 0.84 -9.32
N TRP A 81 15.65 1.09 -8.03
CA TRP A 81 16.44 0.57 -6.91
C TRP A 81 15.73 -0.56 -6.17
N LEU A 82 14.48 -0.80 -6.51
CA LEU A 82 13.69 -1.86 -5.90
C LEU A 82 14.07 -3.21 -6.51
N PRO A 83 14.18 -4.27 -5.69
CA PRO A 83 14.45 -5.59 -6.20
C PRO A 83 13.41 -6.02 -7.23
N ASN A 84 13.86 -6.64 -8.33
CA ASN A 84 12.97 -7.14 -9.40
C ASN A 84 12.07 -8.31 -8.95
N ASP A 85 12.20 -8.76 -7.71
CA ASP A 85 11.43 -9.85 -7.11
C ASP A 85 9.99 -9.47 -6.72
N GLY A 86 9.65 -8.17 -6.82
CA GLY A 86 8.29 -7.69 -6.56
C GLY A 86 7.85 -7.76 -5.08
N LEU A 87 8.73 -8.12 -4.15
CA LEU A 87 8.36 -8.31 -2.75
C LEU A 87 7.82 -7.02 -2.11
N TYR A 88 8.45 -5.87 -2.40
CA TYR A 88 7.95 -4.57 -1.92
C TYR A 88 6.55 -4.23 -2.47
N LEU A 89 6.15 -4.81 -3.61
CA LEU A 89 4.83 -4.58 -4.23
C LEU A 89 3.70 -5.01 -3.29
N HIS A 90 3.88 -6.12 -2.57
CA HIS A 90 2.92 -6.56 -1.56
C HIS A 90 2.73 -5.48 -0.49
N ALA A 91 3.81 -5.01 0.12
CA ALA A 91 3.76 -3.99 1.16
C ALA A 91 3.14 -2.67 0.65
N ALA A 92 3.46 -2.26 -0.59
CA ALA A 92 2.91 -1.07 -1.21
C ALA A 92 1.39 -1.18 -1.44
N ILE A 93 0.90 -2.33 -1.93
CA ILE A 93 -0.54 -2.55 -2.14
C ILE A 93 -1.30 -2.58 -0.80
N ILE A 94 -0.75 -3.23 0.23
CA ILE A 94 -1.34 -3.22 1.58
C ILE A 94 -1.43 -1.78 2.09
N HIS A 95 -0.37 -0.99 1.95
CA HIS A 95 -0.36 0.41 2.39
C HIS A 95 -1.37 1.27 1.63
N ASP A 96 -1.44 1.16 0.29
CA ASP A 96 -2.39 1.90 -0.53
C ASP A 96 -3.83 1.52 -0.19
N TRP A 97 -4.08 0.24 0.11
CA TRP A 97 -5.39 -0.20 0.61
C TRP A 97 -5.73 0.47 1.94
N LEU A 98 -4.81 0.50 2.89
CA LEU A 98 -5.03 1.14 4.19
C LEU A 98 -5.28 2.64 4.04
N TYR A 99 -4.62 3.30 3.10
CA TYR A 99 -4.84 4.70 2.75
C TYR A 99 -6.18 4.93 2.05
N TRP A 100 -6.71 3.93 1.34
CA TRP A 100 -8.03 3.98 0.73
C TRP A 100 -9.12 3.63 1.73
N ASP A 101 -8.98 2.53 2.45
CA ASP A 101 -9.99 2.01 3.36
C ASP A 101 -10.19 2.93 4.58
N GLN A 102 -9.12 3.45 5.14
CA GLN A 102 -9.12 4.39 6.29
C GLN A 102 -9.90 3.87 7.52
N ALA A 103 -9.98 2.55 7.68
CA ALA A 103 -10.59 1.93 8.85
C ALA A 103 -9.74 2.09 10.12
N ARG A 104 -8.53 2.64 10.00
CA ARG A 104 -7.56 2.86 11.08
C ARG A 104 -6.82 4.18 10.90
N ALA A 105 -5.99 4.56 11.89
CA ALA A 105 -5.19 5.77 11.81
C ALA A 105 -4.11 5.67 10.72
N ARG A 106 -3.77 6.80 10.08
CA ARG A 106 -2.70 6.89 9.07
C ARG A 106 -1.36 6.38 9.59
N ASP A 107 -1.00 6.72 10.83
CA ASP A 107 0.27 6.28 11.43
C ASP A 107 0.35 4.76 11.57
N GLU A 108 -0.78 4.09 11.82
CA GLU A 108 -0.83 2.62 11.81
C GLU A 108 -0.56 2.08 10.40
N ALA A 109 -1.14 2.68 9.36
CA ALA A 109 -0.90 2.29 7.98
C ALA A 109 0.59 2.43 7.59
N ASP A 110 1.22 3.55 7.95
CA ASP A 110 2.64 3.79 7.70
C ASP A 110 3.52 2.77 8.44
N ASN A 111 3.17 2.45 9.70
CA ASN A 111 3.89 1.45 10.48
C ASN A 111 3.73 0.03 9.90
N VAL A 112 2.54 -0.33 9.42
CA VAL A 112 2.31 -1.61 8.73
C VAL A 112 3.20 -1.72 7.49
N LEU A 113 3.32 -0.65 6.70
CA LEU A 113 4.25 -0.62 5.55
C LEU A 113 5.69 -0.95 5.97
N TRP A 114 6.19 -0.31 7.05
CA TRP A 114 7.52 -0.58 7.56
C TRP A 114 7.70 -2.03 7.99
N ILE A 115 6.73 -2.56 8.73
CA ILE A 115 6.77 -3.93 9.26
C ILE A 115 6.74 -4.93 8.10
N ASP A 116 5.83 -4.76 7.16
CA ASP A 116 5.68 -5.66 6.01
C ASP A 116 6.94 -5.67 5.13
N MET A 117 7.49 -4.49 4.81
CA MET A 117 8.79 -4.40 4.13
C MET A 117 9.92 -5.07 4.90
N THR A 118 9.86 -5.10 6.24
CA THR A 118 10.86 -5.78 7.07
C THR A 118 10.76 -7.29 6.92
N ASP A 119 9.55 -7.82 6.97
CA ASP A 119 9.27 -9.24 6.81
C ASP A 119 9.65 -9.74 5.42
N LEU A 120 9.37 -8.92 4.41
CA LEU A 120 9.75 -9.15 3.02
C LEU A 120 11.25 -8.96 2.74
N LYS A 121 12.05 -8.68 3.78
CA LYS A 121 13.51 -8.53 3.71
C LYS A 121 13.97 -7.41 2.76
N VAL A 122 13.15 -6.39 2.53
CA VAL A 122 13.57 -5.19 1.81
C VAL A 122 14.75 -4.54 2.55
N GLY A 123 15.79 -4.14 1.84
CA GLY A 123 17.02 -3.59 2.44
C GLY A 123 16.73 -2.38 3.34
N TYR A 124 17.46 -2.26 4.47
CA TYR A 124 17.20 -1.23 5.49
C TYR A 124 17.17 0.20 4.93
N LEU A 125 18.13 0.58 4.09
CA LEU A 125 18.19 1.93 3.53
C LEU A 125 16.99 2.23 2.61
N THR A 126 16.57 1.25 1.83
CA THR A 126 15.39 1.36 0.96
C THR A 126 14.11 1.52 1.79
N ARG A 127 13.93 0.69 2.83
CA ARG A 127 12.80 0.82 3.76
C ARG A 127 12.75 2.18 4.42
N GLN A 128 13.91 2.66 4.89
CA GLN A 128 14.03 3.96 5.53
C GLN A 128 13.59 5.08 4.59
N ALA A 129 14.06 5.06 3.32
CA ALA A 129 13.72 6.07 2.34
C ALA A 129 12.21 6.07 2.01
N ILE A 130 11.63 4.88 1.81
CA ILE A 130 10.19 4.74 1.54
C ILE A 130 9.37 5.22 2.74
N TYR A 131 9.66 4.70 3.93
CA TYR A 131 8.93 5.04 5.16
C TYR A 131 8.95 6.54 5.45
N GLN A 132 10.13 7.17 5.38
CA GLN A 132 10.24 8.62 5.58
C GLN A 132 9.47 9.40 4.52
N GLY A 133 9.49 8.94 3.26
CA GLY A 133 8.73 9.56 2.18
C GLY A 133 7.24 9.58 2.45
N VAL A 134 6.65 8.44 2.82
CA VAL A 134 5.21 8.35 3.10
C VAL A 134 4.85 9.03 4.40
N HIS A 135 5.63 8.84 5.47
CA HIS A 135 5.34 9.42 6.79
C HIS A 135 5.32 10.95 6.77
N LEU A 136 6.28 11.57 6.08
CA LEU A 136 6.40 13.03 5.99
C LEU A 136 5.42 13.67 5.01
N ARG A 137 5.03 12.97 3.95
CA ARG A 137 4.23 13.52 2.83
C ARG A 137 2.87 12.86 2.66
N GLY A 138 2.59 11.77 3.37
CA GLY A 138 1.39 10.96 3.19
C GLY A 138 0.09 11.64 3.60
N GLN A 139 0.13 12.70 4.43
CA GLN A 139 -1.10 13.37 4.87
C GLN A 139 -1.93 13.87 3.69
N GLY A 140 -1.29 14.49 2.70
CA GLY A 140 -2.00 14.96 1.50
C GLY A 140 -2.69 13.83 0.72
N ALA A 141 -2.03 12.68 0.58
CA ALA A 141 -2.61 11.50 -0.09
C ALA A 141 -3.75 10.89 0.74
N TRP A 142 -3.60 10.86 2.07
CA TRP A 142 -4.64 10.41 2.99
C TRP A 142 -5.91 11.25 2.86
N ASP A 143 -5.78 12.58 2.91
CA ASP A 143 -6.89 13.51 2.81
C ASP A 143 -7.54 13.47 1.41
N ALA A 144 -6.73 13.32 0.36
CA ALA A 144 -7.22 13.18 -1.01
C ALA A 144 -8.06 11.90 -1.18
N ASN A 145 -7.62 10.76 -0.62
CA ASN A 145 -8.39 9.51 -0.64
C ASN A 145 -9.72 9.66 0.11
N ALA A 146 -9.74 10.34 1.26
CA ALA A 146 -10.97 10.64 1.99
C ALA A 146 -11.95 11.46 1.13
N ALA A 147 -11.45 12.49 0.45
CA ALA A 147 -12.26 13.33 -0.44
C ALA A 147 -12.81 12.54 -1.65
N LEU A 148 -12.00 11.69 -2.27
CA LEU A 148 -12.42 10.82 -3.37
C LEU A 148 -13.51 9.83 -2.94
N LYS A 149 -13.37 9.19 -1.79
CA LYS A 149 -14.42 8.31 -1.22
C LYS A 149 -15.71 9.08 -0.96
N ALA A 150 -15.61 10.26 -0.36
CA ALA A 150 -16.76 11.11 -0.09
C ALA A 150 -17.47 11.58 -1.37
N SER A 151 -16.75 11.73 -2.48
CA SER A 151 -17.33 12.02 -3.80
C SER A 151 -17.94 10.81 -4.50
N GLY A 152 -17.85 9.62 -3.89
CA GLY A 152 -18.42 8.37 -4.43
C GLY A 152 -17.48 7.59 -5.34
N GLU A 153 -16.17 7.94 -5.38
CA GLU A 153 -15.19 7.13 -6.12
C GLU A 153 -15.11 5.73 -5.51
N LYS A 154 -15.00 4.74 -6.39
CA LYS A 154 -14.84 3.33 -6.04
C LYS A 154 -13.54 2.79 -6.61
N ARG A 155 -12.85 1.92 -5.86
CA ARG A 155 -11.57 1.32 -6.26
C ARG A 155 -11.56 -0.20 -6.16
N VAL A 156 -12.69 -0.85 -5.96
CA VAL A 156 -12.78 -2.31 -5.95
C VAL A 156 -13.68 -2.76 -7.09
N LEU A 157 -13.10 -3.46 -8.03
CA LEU A 157 -13.78 -4.00 -9.21
C LEU A 157 -14.34 -5.40 -8.91
N LYS A 158 -15.57 -5.66 -9.32
CA LYS A 158 -16.15 -7.01 -9.44
C LYS A 158 -16.02 -7.58 -10.85
N ARG A 159 -15.82 -6.72 -11.85
CA ARG A 159 -15.60 -7.11 -13.25
C ARG A 159 -14.28 -6.56 -13.74
N PHE A 160 -13.43 -7.44 -14.20
CA PHE A 160 -12.08 -7.10 -14.67
C PHE A 160 -12.09 -6.80 -16.17
N PRO A 161 -11.21 -5.91 -16.65
CA PRO A 161 -11.08 -5.65 -18.06
C PRO A 161 -10.56 -6.88 -18.81
N ASP A 162 -11.14 -7.12 -19.96
CA ASP A 162 -10.74 -8.13 -20.95
C ASP A 162 -9.90 -7.53 -22.08
N ASP A 163 -9.93 -6.21 -22.24
CA ASP A 163 -9.10 -5.47 -23.17
C ASP A 163 -7.78 -5.04 -22.47
N PRO A 164 -6.61 -5.51 -22.92
CA PRO A 164 -5.33 -5.22 -22.30
C PRO A 164 -4.86 -3.76 -22.47
N VAL A 165 -5.48 -2.98 -23.36
CA VAL A 165 -5.12 -1.58 -23.61
C VAL A 165 -6.07 -0.56 -23.00
N VAL A 166 -7.17 -1.01 -22.39
CA VAL A 166 -8.13 -0.09 -21.76
C VAL A 166 -7.48 0.66 -20.59
N SER A 167 -7.72 1.97 -20.54
CA SER A 167 -7.25 2.81 -19.45
C SER A 167 -8.17 2.69 -18.22
N TRP A 168 -7.62 3.01 -17.02
CA TRP A 168 -8.43 3.13 -15.81
C TRP A 168 -9.54 4.16 -15.97
N ASP A 169 -9.23 5.33 -16.58
CA ASP A 169 -10.18 6.41 -16.75
C ASP A 169 -11.35 6.06 -17.68
N GLU A 170 -11.16 5.13 -18.60
CA GLU A 170 -12.25 4.59 -19.44
C GLU A 170 -13.03 3.51 -18.72
N TRP A 171 -12.31 2.57 -18.06
CA TRP A 171 -12.96 1.44 -17.39
C TRP A 171 -13.85 1.88 -16.24
N LYS A 172 -13.39 2.81 -15.41
CA LYS A 172 -14.14 3.31 -14.23
C LYS A 172 -15.44 4.05 -14.56
N LYS A 173 -15.66 4.46 -15.82
CA LYS A 173 -16.92 5.09 -16.26
C LYS A 173 -18.06 4.09 -16.40
N ARG A 174 -17.77 2.79 -16.40
CA ARG A 174 -18.77 1.73 -16.53
C ARG A 174 -19.42 1.45 -15.16
N PRO A 175 -20.74 1.62 -15.01
CA PRO A 175 -21.39 1.50 -13.69
C PRO A 175 -21.43 0.06 -13.15
N ASP A 176 -21.33 -0.94 -14.04
CA ASP A 176 -21.45 -2.37 -13.74
C ASP A 176 -20.12 -3.03 -13.32
N VAL A 177 -19.01 -2.28 -13.26
CA VAL A 177 -17.68 -2.86 -13.01
C VAL A 177 -17.28 -2.88 -11.54
N PHE A 178 -17.93 -2.10 -10.69
CA PHE A 178 -17.58 -2.00 -9.26
C PHE A 178 -18.36 -2.99 -8.38
N ALA A 179 -17.71 -3.35 -7.26
CA ALA A 179 -18.31 -4.12 -6.18
C ALA A 179 -19.31 -3.28 -5.37
#